data_7c75485e1be1af4c3d2dbcae446aa95e
#
_entry.id   7c75485e1be1af4c3d2dbcae446aa95e
#
_cell.length_a   1.000
_cell.length_b   1.000
_cell.length_c   1.000
_cell.angle_alpha   90.00
_cell.angle_beta   90.00
_cell.angle_gamma   90.00
#
_symmetry.space_group_name_H-M   'P 1'
#
loop_
_entity.id
_entity.type
_entity.pdbx_description
1 polymer ?
#
loop_
_entity_poly.entity_id
_entity_poly.type
_entity_poly.pdbx_seq_one_letter_code
_entity_poly.pdbx_strand_id
1 'polypeptide(L)'
;PTYENALLWHERDLANSSSERFTLSHGSALCEDVIAKTRQVLTNMWVDAERCMENIRAQRGLVMAEKVMIDLVERGIPRDEAHEILREASFTAVANKEELIDVCSRTPAISAAFSAEELEAMFEPSNHIGVSGEIVDEAVALARAAIQTAE
;
A
#
# COMPACT_ATOMS: atom_id res chain seq x y z
N PRO A 1 -32.54 0.67 -3.92
CA PRO A 1 -33.83 -0.03 -3.71
C PRO A 1 -33.91 -0.74 -2.35
N THR A 2 -32.88 -1.52 -1.93
CA THR A 2 -32.97 -2.33 -0.70
C THR A 2 -33.19 -1.49 0.56
N TYR A 3 -32.48 -0.37 0.71
CA TYR A 3 -32.67 0.55 1.83
C TYR A 3 -34.02 1.30 1.78
N GLU A 4 -34.54 1.58 0.59
CA GLU A 4 -35.84 2.20 0.38
C GLU A 4 -36.96 1.24 0.75
N ASN A 5 -36.77 -0.07 0.56
CA ASN A 5 -37.72 -1.11 0.95
C ASN A 5 -37.80 -1.35 2.47
N ALA A 6 -36.88 -0.78 3.25
CA ALA A 6 -36.95 -0.87 4.72
C ALA A 6 -38.03 -0.02 5.33
N LEU A 7 -38.56 0.98 4.60
CA LEU A 7 -39.65 1.83 5.04
C LEU A 7 -40.98 1.18 4.69
N LEU A 8 -41.72 0.74 5.71
CA LEU A 8 -43.05 0.16 5.61
C LEU A 8 -44.06 1.09 6.24
N TRP A 9 -45.28 1.16 5.66
CA TRP A 9 -46.38 1.97 6.18
C TRP A 9 -47.03 1.31 7.39
N HIS A 10 -47.09 -0.01 7.38
CA HIS A 10 -47.69 -0.86 8.45
C HIS A 10 -46.87 -2.14 8.58
N GLU A 11 -47.09 -2.85 9.70
CA GLU A 11 -46.56 -4.20 9.82
C GLU A 11 -47.04 -5.08 8.67
N ARG A 12 -46.12 -5.81 8.05
CA ARG A 12 -46.38 -6.66 6.87
C ARG A 12 -46.93 -5.94 5.63
N ASP A 13 -46.59 -4.71 5.47
CA ASP A 13 -46.89 -4.01 4.21
C ASP A 13 -46.18 -4.72 3.04
N LEU A 14 -46.97 -5.07 2.02
CA LEU A 14 -46.48 -5.76 0.81
C LEU A 14 -46.11 -4.80 -0.34
N ALA A 15 -46.13 -3.49 -0.10
CA ALA A 15 -45.86 -2.50 -1.12
C ALA A 15 -44.48 -2.71 -1.83
N ASN A 16 -43.48 -3.14 -1.05
CA ASN A 16 -42.12 -3.38 -1.55
C ASN A 16 -41.88 -4.85 -1.95
N SER A 17 -42.84 -5.75 -1.80
CA SER A 17 -42.65 -7.19 -2.04
C SER A 17 -42.19 -7.54 -3.46
N SER A 18 -42.67 -6.84 -4.49
CA SER A 18 -42.26 -7.06 -5.87
C SER A 18 -40.81 -6.63 -6.10
N SER A 19 -40.39 -5.50 -5.53
CA SER A 19 -39.01 -5.02 -5.55
C SER A 19 -38.07 -5.95 -4.81
N GLU A 20 -38.45 -6.43 -3.65
CA GLU A 20 -37.66 -7.36 -2.83
C GLU A 20 -37.39 -8.69 -3.52
N ARG A 21 -38.39 -9.27 -4.18
CA ARG A 21 -38.22 -10.52 -4.94
C ARG A 21 -37.15 -10.38 -6.04
N PHE A 22 -37.13 -9.23 -6.70
CA PHE A 22 -36.12 -8.96 -7.71
C PHE A 22 -34.75 -8.68 -7.07
N THR A 23 -34.71 -7.82 -6.07
CA THR A 23 -33.48 -7.38 -5.42
C THR A 23 -32.77 -8.52 -4.69
N LEU A 24 -33.51 -9.35 -3.93
CA LEU A 24 -32.94 -10.44 -3.18
C LEU A 24 -32.38 -11.53 -4.09
N SER A 25 -33.15 -11.98 -5.11
CA SER A 25 -32.68 -13.03 -6.00
C SER A 25 -31.50 -12.58 -6.86
N HIS A 26 -31.57 -11.37 -7.43
CA HIS A 26 -30.51 -10.82 -8.27
C HIS A 26 -29.25 -10.50 -7.43
N GLY A 27 -29.45 -9.90 -6.25
CA GLY A 27 -28.34 -9.58 -5.34
C GLY A 27 -27.63 -10.83 -4.84
N SER A 28 -28.35 -11.91 -4.54
CA SER A 28 -27.74 -13.18 -4.13
C SER A 28 -26.92 -13.81 -5.27
N ALA A 29 -27.44 -13.79 -6.50
CA ALA A 29 -26.71 -14.32 -7.66
C ALA A 29 -25.44 -13.50 -7.95
N LEU A 30 -25.49 -12.18 -7.84
CA LEU A 30 -24.32 -11.33 -7.99
C LEU A 30 -23.29 -11.54 -6.87
N CYS A 31 -23.74 -11.71 -5.64
CA CYS A 31 -22.88 -12.00 -4.50
C CYS A 31 -22.13 -13.33 -4.69
N GLU A 32 -22.82 -14.38 -5.10
CA GLU A 32 -22.22 -15.68 -5.42
C GLU A 32 -21.18 -15.57 -6.53
N ASP A 33 -21.49 -14.85 -7.62
CA ASP A 33 -20.57 -14.64 -8.73
C ASP A 33 -19.28 -13.87 -8.29
N VAL A 34 -19.44 -12.82 -7.47
CA VAL A 34 -18.30 -12.07 -6.91
C VAL A 34 -17.43 -12.97 -6.03
N ILE A 35 -18.04 -13.76 -5.15
CA ILE A 35 -17.30 -14.69 -4.28
C ILE A 35 -16.56 -15.73 -5.11
N ALA A 36 -17.22 -16.32 -6.11
CA ALA A 36 -16.59 -17.32 -6.99
C ALA A 36 -15.40 -16.74 -7.77
N LYS A 37 -15.55 -15.54 -8.33
CA LYS A 37 -14.47 -14.84 -9.05
C LYS A 37 -13.33 -14.44 -8.12
N THR A 38 -13.63 -13.93 -6.94
CA THR A 38 -12.61 -13.59 -5.94
C THR A 38 -11.79 -14.82 -5.55
N ARG A 39 -12.48 -15.94 -5.27
CA ARG A 39 -11.82 -17.22 -5.00
C ARG A 39 -10.92 -17.65 -6.16
N GLN A 40 -11.40 -17.55 -7.41
CA GLN A 40 -10.62 -17.92 -8.59
C GLN A 40 -9.36 -17.05 -8.72
N VAL A 41 -9.46 -15.74 -8.51
CA VAL A 41 -8.32 -14.81 -8.53
C VAL A 41 -7.31 -15.20 -7.45
N LEU A 42 -7.75 -15.34 -6.20
CA LEU A 42 -6.86 -15.68 -5.09
C LEU A 42 -6.19 -17.03 -5.22
N THR A 43 -6.90 -18.02 -5.79
CA THR A 43 -6.35 -19.37 -6.00
C THR A 43 -5.28 -19.41 -7.10
N ASN A 44 -5.42 -18.56 -8.13
CA ASN A 44 -4.53 -18.55 -9.29
C ASN A 44 -3.53 -17.39 -9.28
N MET A 45 -3.61 -16.52 -8.28
CA MET A 45 -2.69 -15.39 -8.13
C MET A 45 -1.29 -15.90 -7.76
N TRP A 46 -0.30 -15.35 -8.41
CA TRP A 46 1.10 -15.55 -8.06
C TRP A 46 1.82 -14.19 -8.03
N VAL A 47 2.86 -14.11 -7.23
CA VAL A 47 3.65 -12.88 -7.07
C VAL A 47 5.07 -13.18 -7.54
N ASP A 48 5.54 -12.40 -8.51
CA ASP A 48 6.92 -12.41 -8.96
C ASP A 48 7.74 -11.44 -8.08
N ALA A 49 8.31 -11.97 -7.02
CA ALA A 49 9.09 -11.19 -6.07
C ALA A 49 10.36 -10.59 -6.71
N GLU A 50 11.01 -11.32 -7.63
CA GLU A 50 12.18 -10.81 -8.36
C GLU A 50 11.80 -9.60 -9.21
N ARG A 51 10.71 -9.72 -9.97
CA ARG A 51 10.21 -8.62 -10.80
C ARG A 51 9.80 -7.40 -9.97
N CYS A 52 9.20 -7.61 -8.80
CA CYS A 52 8.89 -6.53 -7.87
C CYS A 52 10.17 -5.79 -7.44
N MET A 53 11.21 -6.52 -7.07
CA MET A 53 12.51 -5.92 -6.71
C MET A 53 13.19 -5.23 -7.89
N GLU A 54 13.13 -5.79 -9.09
CA GLU A 54 13.63 -5.12 -10.31
C GLU A 54 12.91 -3.79 -10.55
N ASN A 55 11.60 -3.74 -10.37
CA ASN A 55 10.83 -2.51 -10.54
C ASN A 55 11.24 -1.43 -9.52
N ILE A 56 11.54 -1.82 -8.28
CA ILE A 56 12.07 -0.90 -7.25
C ILE A 56 13.45 -0.40 -7.65
N ARG A 57 14.37 -1.29 -8.05
CA ARG A 57 15.73 -0.94 -8.48
C ARG A 57 15.75 -0.06 -9.73
N ALA A 58 14.80 -0.27 -10.66
CA ALA A 58 14.66 0.55 -11.86
C ALA A 58 14.40 2.04 -11.56
N GLN A 59 13.88 2.35 -10.37
CA GLN A 59 13.69 3.73 -9.90
C GLN A 59 14.97 4.39 -9.37
N ARG A 60 16.10 3.65 -9.34
CA ARG A 60 17.41 4.17 -8.92
C ARG A 60 17.39 4.90 -7.58
N GLY A 61 16.67 4.37 -6.63
CA GLY A 61 16.55 4.93 -5.28
C GLY A 61 15.62 6.13 -5.15
N LEU A 62 15.01 6.65 -6.23
CA LEU A 62 14.12 7.82 -6.16
C LEU A 62 12.91 7.61 -5.25
N VAL A 63 12.45 6.36 -5.08
CA VAL A 63 11.36 6.01 -4.16
C VAL A 63 11.73 6.28 -2.69
N MET A 64 13.02 6.38 -2.35
CA MET A 64 13.52 6.63 -0.99
C MET A 64 13.76 8.11 -0.68
N ALA A 65 13.55 9.01 -1.65
CA ALA A 65 13.79 10.44 -1.48
C ALA A 65 13.01 11.04 -0.29
N GLU A 66 11.74 10.62 -0.10
CA GLU A 66 10.92 11.08 1.01
C GLU A 66 11.51 10.67 2.36
N LYS A 67 12.01 9.45 2.48
CA LYS A 67 12.67 8.98 3.72
C LYS A 67 13.87 9.83 4.08
N VAL A 68 14.76 10.09 3.13
CA VAL A 68 15.93 10.95 3.35
C VAL A 68 15.52 12.36 3.75
N MET A 69 14.46 12.90 3.11
CA MET A 69 13.92 14.23 3.48
C MET A 69 13.42 14.25 4.91
N ILE A 70 12.65 13.25 5.33
CA ILE A 70 12.10 13.16 6.70
C ILE A 70 13.24 13.08 7.72
N ASP A 71 14.24 12.26 7.47
CA ASP A 71 15.38 12.09 8.36
C ASP A 71 16.25 13.35 8.45
N LEU A 72 16.38 14.14 7.36
CA LEU A 72 16.99 15.46 7.42
C LEU A 72 16.23 16.42 8.34
N VAL A 73 14.91 16.39 8.28
CA VAL A 73 14.06 17.19 9.17
C VAL A 73 14.24 16.75 10.64
N GLU A 74 14.34 15.45 10.91
CA GLU A 74 14.61 14.94 12.25
C GLU A 74 16.00 15.35 12.78
N ARG A 75 16.96 15.57 11.88
CA ARG A 75 18.29 16.12 12.19
C ARG A 75 18.29 17.65 12.34
N GLY A 76 17.14 18.30 12.24
CA GLY A 76 16.96 19.75 12.51
C GLY A 76 17.04 20.65 11.28
N ILE A 77 17.09 20.10 10.07
CA ILE A 77 17.00 20.89 8.83
C ILE A 77 15.54 21.28 8.61
N PRO A 78 15.23 22.58 8.33
CA PRO A 78 13.87 22.99 8.02
C PRO A 78 13.28 22.19 6.84
N ARG A 79 11.98 21.87 6.91
CA ARG A 79 11.32 20.99 5.94
C ARG A 79 11.40 21.51 4.49
N ASP A 80 11.25 22.81 4.30
CA ASP A 80 11.35 23.45 3.00
C ASP A 80 12.77 23.37 2.42
N GLU A 81 13.78 23.54 3.26
CA GLU A 81 15.19 23.38 2.90
C GLU A 81 15.51 21.90 2.58
N ALA A 82 15.09 20.95 3.43
CA ALA A 82 15.27 19.53 3.21
C ALA A 82 14.61 19.09 1.90
N HIS A 83 13.42 19.58 1.61
CA HIS A 83 12.71 19.31 0.35
C HIS A 83 13.50 19.84 -0.85
N GLU A 84 14.03 21.06 -0.79
CA GLU A 84 14.80 21.63 -1.89
C GLU A 84 16.10 20.87 -2.14
N ILE A 85 16.82 20.49 -1.07
CA ILE A 85 18.04 19.67 -1.15
C ILE A 85 17.74 18.36 -1.89
N LEU A 86 16.67 17.66 -1.49
CA LEU A 86 16.30 16.37 -2.12
C LEU A 86 15.76 16.54 -3.53
N ARG A 87 15.06 17.63 -3.82
CA ARG A 87 14.59 17.97 -5.17
C ARG A 87 15.79 18.11 -6.12
N GLU A 88 16.78 18.90 -5.75
CA GLU A 88 17.99 19.08 -6.56
C GLU A 88 18.79 17.80 -6.73
N ALA A 89 18.97 17.01 -5.66
CA ALA A 89 19.64 15.72 -5.72
C ALA A 89 18.90 14.76 -6.65
N SER A 90 17.57 14.68 -6.55
CA SER A 90 16.73 13.83 -7.41
C SER A 90 16.82 14.23 -8.89
N PHE A 91 16.75 15.53 -9.20
CA PHE A 91 16.91 16.01 -10.57
C PHE A 91 18.31 15.69 -11.13
N THR A 92 19.34 15.81 -10.30
CA THR A 92 20.72 15.47 -10.68
C THR A 92 20.83 13.97 -10.99
N ALA A 93 20.28 13.11 -10.12
CA ALA A 93 20.26 11.65 -10.32
C ALA A 93 19.55 11.27 -11.62
N VAL A 94 18.40 11.87 -11.89
CA VAL A 94 17.63 11.62 -13.13
C VAL A 94 18.39 12.08 -14.36
N ALA A 95 18.91 13.31 -14.34
CA ALA A 95 19.62 13.89 -15.48
C ALA A 95 20.87 13.09 -15.87
N ASN A 96 21.62 12.63 -14.87
CA ASN A 96 22.87 11.89 -15.06
C ASN A 96 22.65 10.36 -15.15
N LYS A 97 21.43 9.87 -14.92
CA LYS A 97 21.10 8.44 -14.83
C LYS A 97 21.91 7.70 -13.74
N GLU A 98 22.14 8.38 -12.62
CA GLU A 98 22.85 7.86 -11.45
C GLU A 98 21.88 7.33 -10.39
N GLU A 99 22.40 6.55 -9.44
CA GLU A 99 21.64 6.18 -8.24
C GLU A 99 21.50 7.41 -7.31
N LEU A 100 20.33 7.58 -6.70
CA LEU A 100 20.11 8.72 -5.82
C LEU A 100 21.01 8.67 -4.58
N ILE A 101 21.34 7.48 -4.08
CA ILE A 101 22.25 7.31 -2.94
C ILE A 101 23.65 7.90 -3.25
N ASP A 102 24.15 7.72 -4.47
CA ASP A 102 25.45 8.26 -4.88
C ASP A 102 25.42 9.79 -4.92
N VAL A 103 24.31 10.38 -5.35
CA VAL A 103 24.13 11.84 -5.34
C VAL A 103 23.99 12.34 -3.91
N CYS A 104 23.23 11.67 -3.06
CA CYS A 104 23.06 11.99 -1.64
C CYS A 104 24.40 11.98 -0.90
N SER A 105 25.24 10.97 -1.14
CA SER A 105 26.54 10.81 -0.46
C SER A 105 27.52 11.95 -0.74
N ARG A 106 27.41 12.60 -1.91
CA ARG A 106 28.26 13.75 -2.29
C ARG A 106 27.58 15.12 -2.10
N THR A 107 26.30 15.15 -1.69
CA THR A 107 25.58 16.39 -1.37
C THR A 107 25.98 16.86 0.02
N PRO A 108 26.62 18.04 0.19
CA PRO A 108 27.25 18.45 1.46
C PRO A 108 26.30 18.44 2.66
N ALA A 109 25.06 18.90 2.48
CA ALA A 109 24.06 18.93 3.56
C ALA A 109 23.67 17.51 4.03
N ILE A 110 23.60 16.56 3.10
CA ILE A 110 23.24 15.16 3.38
C ILE A 110 24.43 14.41 3.98
N SER A 111 25.62 14.53 3.36
CA SER A 111 26.83 13.86 3.83
C SER A 111 27.35 14.39 5.18
N ALA A 112 26.96 15.58 5.58
CA ALA A 112 27.24 16.12 6.92
C ALA A 112 26.24 15.60 7.98
N ALA A 113 25.03 15.23 7.56
CA ALA A 113 23.98 14.76 8.46
C ALA A 113 24.01 13.23 8.70
N PHE A 114 24.50 12.46 7.72
CA PHE A 114 24.42 10.99 7.74
C PHE A 114 25.77 10.34 7.38
N SER A 115 26.06 9.21 8.03
CA SER A 115 27.16 8.32 7.65
C SER A 115 26.80 7.52 6.38
N ALA A 116 27.79 6.87 5.79
CA ALA A 116 27.56 6.00 4.64
C ALA A 116 26.64 4.82 5.00
N GLU A 117 26.84 4.22 6.18
CA GLU A 117 26.02 3.12 6.66
C GLU A 117 24.56 3.53 6.92
N GLU A 118 24.34 4.75 7.45
CA GLU A 118 22.98 5.29 7.63
C GLU A 118 22.28 5.51 6.28
N LEU A 119 22.99 6.04 5.28
CA LEU A 119 22.46 6.19 3.94
C LEU A 119 22.12 4.83 3.30
N GLU A 120 23.03 3.86 3.37
CA GLU A 120 22.74 2.51 2.86
C GLU A 120 21.49 1.91 3.50
N ALA A 121 21.32 2.06 4.81
CA ALA A 121 20.14 1.58 5.51
C ALA A 121 18.84 2.29 5.10
N MET A 122 18.91 3.59 4.77
CA MET A 122 17.76 4.36 4.25
C MET A 122 17.35 3.93 2.84
N PHE A 123 18.28 3.43 2.04
CA PHE A 123 18.03 3.00 0.67
C PHE A 123 17.72 1.50 0.56
N GLU A 124 17.76 0.75 1.68
CA GLU A 124 17.38 -0.66 1.69
C GLU A 124 15.84 -0.82 1.79
N PRO A 125 15.17 -1.33 0.75
CA PRO A 125 13.70 -1.40 0.72
C PRO A 125 13.08 -2.20 1.86
N SER A 126 13.75 -3.23 2.33
CA SER A 126 13.25 -4.09 3.40
C SER A 126 13.08 -3.34 4.74
N ASN A 127 13.78 -2.22 4.94
CA ASN A 127 13.67 -1.39 6.12
C ASN A 127 12.40 -0.50 6.12
N HIS A 128 11.61 -0.51 5.02
CA HIS A 128 10.47 0.39 4.84
C HIS A 128 9.11 -0.33 4.77
N ILE A 129 9.08 -1.61 5.14
CA ILE A 129 7.84 -2.40 5.14
C ILE A 129 6.91 -2.08 6.34
N GLY A 130 7.39 -1.30 7.31
CA GLY A 130 6.65 -0.95 8.52
C GLY A 130 6.15 -2.18 9.27
N VAL A 131 4.89 -2.17 9.69
CA VAL A 131 4.21 -3.26 10.39
C VAL A 131 3.49 -4.24 9.46
N SER A 132 3.84 -4.28 8.17
CA SER A 132 3.16 -5.13 7.18
C SER A 132 3.21 -6.61 7.55
N GLY A 133 4.33 -7.10 8.11
CA GLY A 133 4.46 -8.48 8.58
C GLY A 133 3.46 -8.81 9.69
N GLU A 134 3.35 -7.95 10.70
CA GLU A 134 2.43 -8.11 11.83
C GLU A 134 0.97 -8.13 11.36
N ILE A 135 0.60 -7.24 10.42
CA ILE A 135 -0.75 -7.19 9.83
C ILE A 135 -1.07 -8.49 9.10
N VAL A 136 -0.12 -9.04 8.33
CA VAL A 136 -0.30 -10.31 7.62
C VAL A 136 -0.48 -11.46 8.61
N ASP A 137 0.35 -11.54 9.65
CA ASP A 137 0.26 -12.59 10.66
C ASP A 137 -1.07 -12.53 11.41
N GLU A 138 -1.54 -11.36 11.79
CA GLU A 138 -2.83 -11.16 12.42
C GLU A 138 -3.99 -11.58 11.49
N ALA A 139 -3.97 -11.14 10.24
CA ALA A 139 -4.99 -11.51 9.25
C ALA A 139 -5.04 -13.03 9.02
N VAL A 140 -3.88 -13.69 8.93
CA VAL A 140 -3.80 -15.15 8.79
C VAL A 140 -4.33 -15.86 10.03
N ALA A 141 -4.01 -15.38 11.23
CA ALA A 141 -4.51 -15.95 12.48
C ALA A 141 -6.05 -15.86 12.58
N LEU A 142 -6.61 -14.69 12.26
CA LEU A 142 -8.06 -14.48 12.23
C LEU A 142 -8.76 -15.39 11.20
N ALA A 143 -8.19 -15.51 10.00
CA ALA A 143 -8.74 -16.37 8.95
C ALA A 143 -8.75 -17.86 9.38
N ARG A 144 -7.65 -18.33 9.98
CA ARG A 144 -7.56 -19.71 10.49
C ARG A 144 -8.56 -19.99 11.60
N ALA A 145 -8.73 -19.06 12.54
CA ALA A 145 -9.72 -19.18 13.61
C ALA A 145 -11.15 -19.24 13.07
N ALA A 146 -11.48 -18.41 12.07
CA ALA A 146 -12.79 -18.41 11.44
C ALA A 146 -13.09 -19.72 10.70
N ILE A 147 -12.13 -20.35 10.05
CA ILE A 147 -12.29 -21.66 9.39
C ILE A 147 -12.55 -22.75 10.42
N GLN A 148 -11.80 -22.79 11.53
CA GLN A 148 -11.98 -23.78 12.59
C GLN A 148 -13.34 -23.70 13.28
N THR A 149 -13.95 -22.51 13.36
CA THR A 149 -15.29 -22.33 13.95
C THR A 149 -16.42 -22.69 12.98
N ALA A 150 -16.14 -22.85 11.70
CA ALA A 150 -17.11 -23.17 10.66
C ALA A 150 -17.22 -24.70 10.39
N GLU A 151 -16.29 -25.51 10.92
CA GLU A 151 -16.32 -26.99 10.92
C GLU A 151 -17.06 -27.52 12.15
#